data_3d339f43c2d89821af06f75940c7a6e8
#
_entry.id   3d339f43c2d89821af06f75940c7a6e8
#
_cell.length_a   1.000
_cell.length_b   1.000
_cell.length_c   1.000
_cell.angle_alpha   90.00
_cell.angle_beta   90.00
_cell.angle_gamma   90.00
#
_symmetry.space_group_name_H-M   'P 1'
#
loop_
_entity.id
_entity.type
_entity.pdbx_description
1 polymer ?
#
loop_
_entity_poly.entity_id
_entity_poly.type
_entity_poly.pdbx_seq_one_letter_code
_entity_poly.pdbx_strand_id
1 'polypeptide(L)' 'MKKTYQIEVDCANCANLMEEAAKKTEGVANATVNFMTQKMIVEFAEGADEKKNMKAVLKACKKVEPDCEIEL' A
#
# COMPACT_ATOMS: atom_id res chain seq x y z
N MET A 1 -11.86 -0.88 -8.30
CA MET A 1 -11.16 0.34 -8.76
C MET A 1 -9.69 0.23 -8.38
N LYS A 2 -8.81 0.41 -9.34
CA LYS A 2 -7.36 0.33 -9.12
C LYS A 2 -6.72 1.70 -9.17
N LYS A 3 -5.79 1.95 -8.28
CA LYS A 3 -4.98 3.16 -8.26
C LYS A 3 -3.52 2.80 -8.08
N THR A 4 -2.65 3.56 -8.72
CA THR A 4 -1.21 3.38 -8.60
C THR A 4 -0.63 4.55 -7.81
N TYR A 5 0.19 4.23 -6.82
CA TYR A 5 0.83 5.22 -5.97
C TYR A 5 2.33 5.06 -6.02
N GLN A 6 3.05 6.16 -5.96
CA GLN A 6 4.49 6.10 -5.85
C GLN A 6 4.87 5.87 -4.39
N ILE A 7 5.83 4.99 -4.17
CA ILE A 7 6.27 4.65 -2.82
C ILE A 7 7.78 4.77 -2.72
N GLU A 8 8.29 4.81 -1.49
CA GLU A 8 9.71 4.71 -1.23
C GLU A 8 9.93 3.57 -0.24
N VAL A 9 10.73 2.60 -0.64
CA VAL A 9 11.06 1.44 0.17
C VAL A 9 12.47 0.98 -0.18
N ASP A 10 13.25 0.61 0.83
CA ASP A 10 14.68 0.35 0.66
C ASP A 10 15.03 -1.10 0.34
N CYS A 11 14.13 -2.04 0.56
CA CYS A 11 14.44 -3.43 0.27
C CYS A 11 13.21 -4.20 -0.21
N ALA A 12 13.47 -5.29 -0.94
CA ALA A 12 12.40 -6.12 -1.48
C ALA A 12 11.55 -6.77 -0.39
N ASN A 13 12.17 -7.19 0.71
CA ASN A 13 11.43 -7.77 1.82
C ASN A 13 10.48 -6.73 2.45
N CYS A 14 10.94 -5.50 2.56
CA CYS A 14 10.12 -4.41 3.07
C CYS A 14 8.92 -4.17 2.16
N ALA A 15 9.13 -4.22 0.85
CA ALA A 15 8.06 -4.09 -0.12
C ALA A 15 7.02 -5.19 0.05
N ASN A 16 7.44 -6.42 0.30
CA ASN A 16 6.52 -7.53 0.57
C ASN A 16 5.71 -7.30 1.84
N LEU A 17 6.34 -6.77 2.89
CA LEU A 17 5.64 -6.45 4.13
C LEU A 17 4.58 -5.37 3.91
N MET A 18 4.91 -4.37 3.10
CA MET A 18 3.95 -3.33 2.74
C MET A 18 2.77 -3.90 1.98
N GLU A 19 3.03 -4.79 1.03
CA GLU A 19 1.98 -5.43 0.25
C GLU A 19 1.03 -6.22 1.14
N GLU A 20 1.57 -7.01 2.05
CA GLU A 20 0.75 -7.78 2.97
C GLU A 20 -0.06 -6.89 3.90
N ALA A 21 0.54 -5.83 4.42
CA ALA A 21 -0.16 -4.88 5.27
C ALA A 21 -1.31 -4.21 4.53
N ALA A 22 -1.07 -3.81 3.28
CA ALA A 22 -2.10 -3.20 2.45
C ALA A 22 -3.26 -4.17 2.18
N LYS A 23 -2.94 -5.43 1.88
CA LYS A 23 -3.97 -6.44 1.62
C LYS A 23 -4.86 -6.70 2.83
N LYS A 24 -4.32 -6.55 4.02
CA LYS A 24 -5.07 -6.76 5.26
C LYS A 24 -5.89 -5.55 5.67
N THR A 25 -5.70 -4.43 5.01
CA THR A 25 -6.42 -3.20 5.33
C THR A 25 -7.86 -3.31 4.85
N GLU A 26 -8.80 -2.96 5.72
CA GLU A 26 -10.21 -2.97 5.38
C GLU A 26 -10.48 -1.99 4.25
N GLY A 27 -11.30 -2.41 3.29
CA GLY A 27 -11.62 -1.60 2.12
C GLY A 27 -10.68 -1.83 0.94
N VAL A 28 -9.62 -2.62 1.14
CA VAL A 28 -8.68 -2.98 0.07
C VAL A 28 -8.99 -4.39 -0.39
N ALA A 29 -9.36 -4.54 -1.66
CA ALA A 29 -9.63 -5.85 -2.25
C ALA A 29 -8.34 -6.59 -2.60
N ASN A 30 -7.34 -5.84 -3.07
CA ASN A 30 -6.04 -6.42 -3.41
C ASN A 30 -4.99 -5.31 -3.42
N ALA A 31 -3.72 -5.70 -3.32
CA ALA A 31 -2.62 -4.75 -3.39
C ALA A 31 -1.39 -5.45 -3.94
N THR A 32 -0.62 -4.73 -4.74
CA THR A 32 0.63 -5.22 -5.30
C THR A 32 1.68 -4.13 -5.18
N VAL A 33 2.85 -4.49 -4.68
CA VAL A 33 3.96 -3.56 -4.57
C VAL A 33 5.07 -4.00 -5.52
N ASN A 34 5.52 -3.09 -6.37
CA ASN A 34 6.63 -3.36 -7.28
C ASN A 34 7.86 -2.60 -6.76
N PHE A 35 8.80 -3.37 -6.22
CA PHE A 35 10.02 -2.81 -5.69
C PHE A 35 10.91 -2.17 -6.78
N MET A 36 10.92 -2.78 -7.95
CA MET A 36 11.76 -2.29 -9.05
C MET A 36 11.36 -0.90 -9.54
N THR A 37 10.06 -0.63 -9.60
CA THR A 37 9.57 0.66 -10.06
C THR A 37 9.19 1.58 -8.90
N GLN A 38 9.24 1.09 -7.67
CA GLN A 38 8.82 1.82 -6.47
C GLN A 38 7.39 2.32 -6.59
N LYS A 39 6.50 1.42 -6.98
CA LYS A 39 5.08 1.74 -7.15
C LYS A 39 4.21 0.70 -6.46
N MET A 40 3.10 1.18 -5.93
CA MET A 40 2.10 0.32 -5.31
C MET A 40 0.79 0.45 -6.06
N ILE A 41 0.22 -0.68 -6.45
CA ILE A 41 -1.08 -0.73 -7.10
C ILE A 41 -2.07 -1.25 -6.09
N VAL A 42 -3.09 -0.45 -5.77
CA VAL A 42 -4.11 -0.83 -4.79
C VAL A 42 -5.45 -0.97 -5.49
N GLU A 43 -6.10 -2.10 -5.29
CA GLU A 43 -7.45 -2.33 -5.77
C GLU A 43 -8.40 -2.19 -4.59
N PHE A 44 -9.31 -1.23 -4.69
CA PHE A 44 -10.26 -0.95 -3.62
C PHE A 44 -11.52 -1.79 -3.77
N ALA A 45 -12.11 -2.16 -2.64
CA ALA A 45 -13.39 -2.83 -2.63
C ALA A 45 -14.48 -1.88 -3.14
N GLU A 46 -15.57 -2.45 -3.66
CA GLU A 46 -16.67 -1.65 -4.14
C GLU A 46 -17.26 -0.79 -3.02
N GLY A 47 -17.45 0.48 -3.29
CA GLY A 47 -17.96 1.42 -2.30
C GLY A 47 -16.95 1.94 -1.31
N ALA A 48 -15.68 1.52 -1.41
CA ALA A 48 -14.64 1.96 -0.49
C ALA A 48 -14.23 3.40 -0.78
N ASP A 49 -13.88 4.13 0.29
CA ASP A 49 -13.37 5.49 0.16
C ASP A 49 -11.85 5.43 -0.03
N GLU A 50 -11.40 5.79 -1.21
CA GLU A 50 -9.99 5.75 -1.58
C GLU A 50 -9.10 6.50 -0.59
N LYS A 51 -9.47 7.74 -0.27
CA LYS A 51 -8.65 8.57 0.60
C LYS A 51 -8.53 7.99 2.01
N LYS A 52 -9.64 7.58 2.59
CA LYS A 52 -9.65 6.97 3.92
C LYS A 52 -8.86 5.67 3.93
N ASN A 53 -9.08 4.85 2.92
CA ASN A 53 -8.43 3.54 2.84
C ASN A 53 -6.93 3.69 2.63
N MET A 54 -6.49 4.65 1.84
CA MET A 54 -5.06 4.88 1.64
C MET A 54 -4.38 5.40 2.90
N LYS A 55 -5.06 6.20 3.69
CA LYS A 55 -4.52 6.61 5.00
C LYS A 55 -4.34 5.40 5.91
N ALA A 56 -5.30 4.49 5.91
CA ALA A 56 -5.19 3.25 6.68
C ALA A 56 -4.08 2.35 6.16
N VAL A 57 -3.93 2.27 4.83
CA VAL A 57 -2.84 1.51 4.20
C VAL A 57 -1.49 2.08 4.60
N LEU A 58 -1.33 3.39 4.52
CA LEU A 58 -0.08 4.04 4.91
C LEU A 58 0.24 3.77 6.38
N LYS A 59 -0.74 3.88 7.25
CA LYS A 59 -0.55 3.61 8.68
C LYS A 59 -0.15 2.15 8.92
N ALA A 60 -0.81 1.22 8.24
CA ALA A 60 -0.49 -0.19 8.37
C ALA A 60 0.92 -0.49 7.85
N CYS A 61 1.30 0.10 6.73
CA CYS A 61 2.64 -0.06 6.16
C CYS A 61 3.70 0.48 7.10
N LYS A 62 3.46 1.63 7.72
CA LYS A 62 4.44 2.21 8.66
C LYS A 62 4.58 1.41 9.94
N LYS A 63 3.58 0.61 10.31
CA LYS A 63 3.70 -0.28 11.46
C LYS A 63 4.68 -1.41 11.20
N VAL A 64 4.71 -1.94 9.99
CA VAL A 64 5.60 -3.05 9.64
C VAL A 64 6.93 -2.56 9.09
N GLU A 65 6.96 -1.35 8.52
CA GLU A 65 8.17 -0.75 7.97
C GLU A 65 8.12 0.76 8.17
N PRO A 66 8.63 1.26 9.31
CA PRO A 66 8.55 2.71 9.62
C PRO A 66 9.24 3.61 8.61
N ASP A 67 10.19 3.07 7.86
CA ASP A 67 10.94 3.87 6.87
C ASP A 67 10.25 3.96 5.52
N CYS A 68 9.12 3.29 5.33
CA CYS A 68 8.43 3.36 4.05
C CYS A 68 7.64 4.66 3.90
N GLU A 69 7.44 5.07 2.66
CA GLU A 69 6.63 6.23 2.32
C GLU A 69 5.69 5.88 1.17
N ILE A 70 4.51 6.43 1.22
CA ILE A 70 3.54 6.33 0.12
C ILE A 70 3.12 7.75 -0.23
N GLU A 71 3.29 8.11 -1.49
CA GLU A 71 2.90 9.43 -1.96
C GLU A 71 1.39 9.44 -2.23
N LEU A 72 0.66 10.21 -1.45
CA LEU A 72 -0.80 10.29 -1.53
C LEU A 72 -1.26 11.59 -2.16
#